data_2e79c81878dacfbd0ff808feab5ccae7
#
_entry.id   2e79c81878dacfbd0ff808feab5ccae7
#
_cell.length_a   1.000
_cell.length_b   1.000
_cell.length_c   1.000
_cell.angle_alpha   90.00
_cell.angle_beta   90.00
_cell.angle_gamma   90.00
#
_symmetry.space_group_name_H-M   'P 1'
#
loop_
_entity.id
_entity.type
_entity.pdbx_description
1 polymer ?
#
loop_
_entity_poly.entity_id
_entity_poly.type
_entity_poly.pdbx_seq_one_letter_code
_entity_poly.pdbx_strand_id
1 'polypeptide(L)' 'MAPIHEFYGDFWHGNPAIYNPDDLNRANHKSYGELYTKTMNRETKLKAAGYKIVSIWENEWKTLRNKNEVQ' A
#
# COMPACT_ATOMS: atom_id res chain seq x y z
N MET A 1 -9.12 -17.97 11.66
CA MET A 1 -8.43 -17.86 10.36
C MET A 1 -7.22 -16.94 10.48
N ALA A 2 -6.08 -17.35 9.96
CA ALA A 2 -4.88 -16.55 10.01
C ALA A 2 -5.05 -15.26 9.18
N PRO A 3 -4.51 -14.13 9.63
CA PRO A 3 -4.61 -12.90 8.86
C PRO A 3 -3.77 -12.95 7.58
N ILE A 4 -4.22 -12.19 6.58
CA ILE A 4 -3.48 -12.00 5.35
C ILE A 4 -2.53 -10.82 5.56
N HIS A 5 -1.24 -11.05 5.36
CA HIS A 5 -0.23 -10.01 5.48
C HIS A 5 0.11 -9.47 4.11
N GLU A 6 0.01 -8.14 3.95
CA GLU A 6 0.28 -7.47 2.68
C GLU A 6 1.37 -6.42 2.89
N PHE A 7 2.36 -6.43 2.00
CA PHE A 7 3.39 -5.39 1.93
C PHE A 7 3.16 -4.60 0.65
N TYR A 8 2.87 -3.30 0.79
CA TYR A 8 2.58 -2.46 -0.36
C TYR A 8 3.79 -1.61 -0.74
N GLY A 9 4.36 -1.86 -1.92
CA GLY A 9 5.35 -0.98 -2.50
C GLY A 9 4.70 0.34 -2.88
N ASP A 10 5.30 1.46 -2.45
CA ASP A 10 4.71 2.79 -2.65
C ASP A 10 4.46 3.09 -4.12
N PHE A 11 5.42 2.77 -4.97
CA PHE A 11 5.36 3.03 -6.41
C PHE A 11 4.23 2.26 -7.10
N TRP A 12 4.08 0.98 -6.75
CA TRP A 12 3.14 0.08 -7.44
C TRP A 12 1.70 0.22 -6.97
N HIS A 13 1.50 0.69 -5.74
CA HIS A 13 0.18 0.80 -5.13
C HIS A 13 -0.27 2.25 -4.91
N GLY A 14 0.54 3.21 -5.36
CA GLY A 14 0.16 4.61 -5.34
C GLY A 14 0.00 5.21 -3.95
N ASN A 15 0.97 5.01 -3.08
CA ASN A 15 0.89 5.54 -1.71
C ASN A 15 0.66 7.06 -1.74
N PRO A 16 -0.49 7.54 -1.21
CA PRO A 16 -0.84 8.96 -1.27
C PRO A 16 0.04 9.85 -0.39
N ALA A 17 0.79 9.27 0.54
CA ALA A 17 1.76 10.01 1.35
C ALA A 17 3.01 10.36 0.55
N ILE A 18 3.28 9.65 -0.55
CA ILE A 18 4.49 9.79 -1.37
C ILE A 18 4.18 10.40 -2.74
N TYR A 19 3.08 9.99 -3.37
CA TYR A 19 2.76 10.35 -4.75
C TYR A 19 1.48 11.16 -4.83
N ASN A 20 1.47 12.13 -5.74
CA ASN A 20 0.26 12.87 -6.08
C ASN A 20 -0.69 11.92 -6.85
N PRO A 21 -1.97 11.82 -6.43
CA PRO A 21 -2.92 10.92 -7.09
C PRO A 21 -3.10 11.19 -8.59
N ASP A 22 -2.89 12.43 -9.02
CA ASP A 22 -3.07 12.82 -10.42
C ASP A 22 -1.86 12.50 -11.31
N ASP A 23 -0.71 12.19 -10.71
CA ASP A 23 0.48 11.85 -11.46
C ASP A 23 0.39 10.42 -12.00
N LEU A 24 1.05 10.17 -13.13
CA LEU A 24 1.05 8.86 -13.77
C LEU A 24 2.26 8.05 -13.36
N ASN A 25 2.02 6.78 -13.08
CA ASN A 25 3.09 5.81 -12.87
C ASN A 25 3.74 5.51 -14.24
N ARG A 26 5.06 5.66 -14.31
CA ARG A 26 5.81 5.50 -15.56
C ARG A 26 5.80 4.08 -16.11
N ALA A 27 5.62 3.09 -15.25
CA ALA A 27 5.68 1.69 -15.66
C ALA A 27 4.39 1.20 -16.29
N ASN A 28 3.22 1.57 -15.73
CA ASN A 28 1.94 1.06 -16.20
C ASN A 28 1.00 2.14 -16.76
N HIS A 29 1.41 3.39 -16.75
CA HIS A 29 0.66 4.54 -17.29
C HIS A 29 -0.69 4.80 -16.60
N LYS A 30 -0.86 4.28 -15.40
CA LYS A 30 -2.03 4.56 -14.56
C LYS A 30 -1.70 5.64 -13.56
N SER A 31 -2.71 6.44 -13.14
CA SER A 31 -2.50 7.42 -12.10
C SER A 31 -2.25 6.72 -10.76
N TYR A 32 -1.50 7.38 -9.88
CA TYR A 32 -1.26 6.82 -8.55
C TYR A 32 -2.57 6.71 -7.76
N GLY A 33 -3.51 7.64 -7.97
CA GLY A 33 -4.83 7.56 -7.35
C GLY A 33 -5.60 6.33 -7.77
N GLU A 34 -5.52 5.95 -9.05
CA GLU A 34 -6.15 4.73 -9.57
C GLU A 34 -5.53 3.48 -8.93
N LEU A 35 -4.21 3.45 -8.81
CA LEU A 35 -3.50 2.34 -8.18
C LEU A 35 -3.89 2.19 -6.71
N TYR A 36 -3.98 3.30 -6.00
CA TYR A 36 -4.39 3.31 -4.60
C TYR A 36 -5.83 2.82 -4.44
N THR A 37 -6.74 3.34 -5.26
CA THR A 37 -8.16 2.94 -5.23
C THR A 37 -8.32 1.45 -5.48
N LYS A 38 -7.60 0.91 -6.46
CA LYS A 38 -7.62 -0.52 -6.77
C LYS A 38 -7.15 -1.35 -5.57
N THR A 39 -6.09 -0.91 -4.91
CA THR A 39 -5.56 -1.59 -3.73
C THR A 39 -6.57 -1.59 -2.58
N MET A 40 -7.19 -0.44 -2.32
CA MET A 40 -8.18 -0.32 -1.25
C MET A 40 -9.44 -1.11 -1.54
N ASN A 41 -9.87 -1.15 -2.81
CA ASN A 41 -11.02 -1.96 -3.21
C ASN A 41 -10.76 -3.46 -2.98
N ARG A 42 -9.55 -3.91 -3.27
CA ARG A 42 -9.17 -5.30 -3.01
C ARG A 42 -9.24 -5.61 -1.51
N GLU A 43 -8.71 -4.74 -0.67
CA GLU A 43 -8.80 -4.94 0.79
C GLU A 43 -10.24 -4.98 1.26
N THR A 44 -11.08 -4.07 0.76
CA THR A 44 -12.50 -4.02 1.13
C THR A 44 -13.21 -5.33 0.78
N LYS A 45 -12.95 -5.87 -0.41
CA LYS A 45 -13.54 -7.13 -0.85
C LYS A 45 -13.10 -8.30 0.03
N LEU A 46 -11.82 -8.36 0.37
CA LEU A 46 -11.29 -9.42 1.21
C LEU A 46 -11.88 -9.34 2.62
N LYS A 47 -11.99 -8.15 3.19
CA LYS A 47 -12.61 -7.95 4.51
C LYS A 47 -14.07 -8.34 4.50
N ALA A 48 -14.79 -7.98 3.44
CA ALA A 48 -16.20 -8.35 3.29
C ALA A 48 -16.39 -9.86 3.20
N ALA A 49 -15.40 -10.58 2.68
CA ALA A 49 -15.42 -12.05 2.60
C ALA A 49 -15.00 -12.72 3.91
N GLY A 50 -14.70 -11.94 4.95
CA GLY A 50 -14.36 -12.48 6.27
C GLY A 50 -12.87 -12.57 6.57
N TYR A 51 -12.01 -12.10 5.67
CA TYR A 51 -10.56 -12.12 5.90
C TYR A 51 -10.12 -10.92 6.73
N LYS A 52 -9.14 -11.16 7.59
CA LYS A 52 -8.46 -10.09 8.32
C LYS A 52 -7.21 -9.70 7.52
N ILE A 53 -7.06 -8.42 7.23
CA ILE A 53 -5.91 -7.91 6.49
C ILE A 53 -4.99 -7.14 7.43
N VAL A 54 -3.71 -7.49 7.41
CA VAL A 54 -2.66 -6.73 8.11
C VAL A 54 -1.73 -6.21 7.03
N SER A 55 -1.73 -4.91 6.81
CA SER A 55 -0.95 -4.31 5.74
C SER A 55 0.02 -3.27 6.26
N ILE A 56 1.14 -3.14 5.55
CA ILE A 56 2.11 -2.08 5.83
C ILE A 56 2.62 -1.53 4.50
N TRP A 57 2.76 -0.22 4.42
CA TRP A 57 3.36 0.44 3.27
C TRP A 57 4.88 0.43 3.37
N GLU A 58 5.55 0.35 2.23
CA GLU A 58 7.00 0.38 2.15
C GLU A 58 7.59 1.57 2.92
N ASN A 59 7.02 2.75 2.76
CA ASN A 59 7.44 3.96 3.46
C ASN A 59 7.35 3.82 4.99
N GLU A 60 6.26 3.24 5.47
CA GLU A 60 6.07 3.00 6.91
C GLU A 60 7.12 2.02 7.44
N TRP A 61 7.34 0.94 6.70
CA TRP A 61 8.30 -0.08 7.09
C TRP A 61 9.71 0.50 7.17
N LYS A 62 10.11 1.30 6.20
CA LYS A 62 11.42 1.96 6.20
C LYS A 62 11.59 2.89 7.39
N THR A 63 10.54 3.62 7.76
CA THR A 63 10.55 4.52 8.91
C THR A 63 10.76 3.75 10.20
N LEU A 64 10.03 2.64 10.38
CA LEU A 64 10.18 1.79 11.56
C LEU A 64 11.58 1.18 11.65
N ARG A 65 12.11 0.71 10.52
CA ARG A 65 13.45 0.15 10.47
C ARG A 65 14.51 1.18 10.85
N ASN A 66 14.40 2.39 10.32
CA ASN A 66 15.36 3.46 10.62
C ASN A 66 15.34 3.84 12.11
N LYS A 67 14.17 3.86 12.74
CA LYS A 67 14.07 4.11 14.18
C LYS A 67 14.79 3.04 14.99
N ASN A 68 14.69 1.79 14.57
CA ASN A 68 15.37 0.69 15.25
C ASN A 68 16.88 0.74 15.07
N GLU A 69 17.35 1.23 13.93
CA GLU A 69 18.78 1.33 13.65
C GLU A 69 19.48 2.46 14.41
N VAL A 70 18.74 3.48 14.83
CA VAL A 70 19.29 4.65 15.50
C VAL A 70 19.54 4.42 16.98
N GLN A 71 19.05 3.33 17.49
CA GLN A 71 19.31 2.94 18.87
C GLN A 71 20.72 2.31 18.98
#